data_3bb3062e169ee24cf137f234e7a4886e
#
_entry.id   3bb3062e169ee24cf137f234e7a4886e
#
_cell.length_a   1.000
_cell.length_b   1.000
_cell.length_c   1.000
_cell.angle_alpha   90.00
_cell.angle_beta   90.00
_cell.angle_gamma   90.00
#
_symmetry.space_group_name_H-M   'P 1'
#
loop_
_entity.id
_entity.type
_entity.pdbx_description
1 polymer ?
#
loop_
_entity_poly.entity_id
_entity_poly.type
_entity_poly.pdbx_seq_one_letter_code
_entity_poly.pdbx_strand_id
1 'polypeptide(L)'
;MRLLRFYPGRNRFVYTWHDCQARSGLRPFHHQMEKKRMATQTVYQFKITLKGIRPPIWRRFQVHSDITFYELHRIIQEVMGWYDGHLHLFELGGMIITDGETLAEVWEDGVDEQRTRLPQFIRQAGQKLRYEYDFGDGWEHELLLEKILPAEAGVHYPRCLKGKRACPPEDCGGVWGYAGLLEAMADKSHSEREMYLEWLGDEVDPEAFDLAEINETLQEM
;
A
#
# COMPACT_ATOMS: atom_id res chain seq x y z
N MET A 1 -5.46 -21.14 54.64
CA MET A 1 -5.05 -20.81 56.04
C MET A 1 -3.54 -20.63 56.09
N ARG A 2 -3.05 -19.41 56.02
CA ARG A 2 -1.70 -18.95 56.45
C ARG A 2 -1.66 -17.42 56.33
N LEU A 3 -1.87 -16.86 57.43
CA LEU A 3 -1.40 -15.71 58.23
C LEU A 3 -0.71 -14.56 57.45
N LEU A 4 -1.43 -13.41 57.48
CA LEU A 4 -0.95 -12.05 57.32
C LEU A 4 0.10 -11.72 58.40
N ARG A 5 1.24 -11.14 58.03
CA ARG A 5 2.14 -10.40 58.91
C ARG A 5 2.03 -8.91 58.56
N PHE A 6 1.53 -8.17 59.51
CA PHE A 6 1.56 -6.71 59.56
C PHE A 6 2.98 -6.24 59.91
N TYR A 7 3.49 -5.24 59.17
CA TYR A 7 4.57 -4.36 59.62
C TYR A 7 4.09 -2.90 59.64
N PRO A 8 4.20 -2.20 60.73
CA PRO A 8 3.84 -0.77 60.78
C PRO A 8 5.04 0.12 60.48
N GLY A 9 4.77 1.22 59.77
CA GLY A 9 5.61 2.41 59.79
C GLY A 9 6.52 2.60 58.60
N ARG A 10 6.05 3.40 57.63
CA ARG A 10 6.80 4.45 56.92
C ARG A 10 5.86 5.29 56.08
N ASN A 11 5.93 6.59 56.28
CA ASN A 11 5.18 7.64 55.57
C ASN A 11 5.30 7.46 54.04
N ARG A 12 4.17 7.22 53.38
CA ARG A 12 4.04 7.34 51.94
C ARG A 12 3.67 8.79 51.60
N PHE A 13 4.59 9.54 51.06
CA PHE A 13 4.26 10.73 50.29
C PHE A 13 3.49 10.30 49.05
N VAL A 14 2.20 10.59 49.02
CA VAL A 14 1.37 10.42 47.84
C VAL A 14 1.64 11.63 46.95
N TYR A 15 2.47 11.46 45.93
CA TYR A 15 2.58 12.44 44.87
C TYR A 15 1.33 12.29 43.97
N THR A 16 0.42 13.25 44.07
CA THR A 16 -0.72 13.35 43.15
C THR A 16 -0.22 13.85 41.80
N TRP A 17 -0.71 13.22 40.72
CA TRP A 17 -0.36 13.43 39.31
C TRP A 17 -0.62 14.87 38.81
N HIS A 18 -1.10 15.78 39.63
CA HIS A 18 -1.51 17.13 39.22
C HIS A 18 -0.42 18.20 39.33
N ASP A 19 0.70 17.94 40.01
CA ASP A 19 1.73 18.98 40.26
C ASP A 19 2.91 18.96 39.24
N CYS A 20 2.91 18.04 38.26
CA CYS A 20 4.00 17.92 37.27
C CYS A 20 3.75 18.69 35.95
N GLN A 21 2.59 19.34 35.77
CA GLN A 21 2.27 20.05 34.51
C GLN A 21 2.73 21.49 34.46
N ALA A 22 3.23 22.09 35.56
CA ALA A 22 3.56 23.51 35.62
C ALA A 22 5.04 23.88 35.35
N ARG A 23 5.93 22.89 35.05
CA ARG A 23 7.34 23.16 34.78
C ARG A 23 7.91 22.42 33.58
N SER A 24 7.17 22.31 32.47
CA SER A 24 7.75 21.71 31.27
C SER A 24 7.91 22.74 30.15
N GLY A 25 9.04 23.45 30.18
CA GLY A 25 9.60 24.10 28.99
C GLY A 25 10.03 23.13 27.90
N LEU A 26 9.52 21.87 27.92
CA LEU A 26 9.87 20.80 27.00
C LEU A 26 8.97 20.72 25.76
N ARG A 27 7.83 21.39 25.75
CA ARG A 27 6.89 21.35 24.61
C ARG A 27 7.45 21.91 23.30
N PRO A 28 8.19 23.02 23.27
CA PRO A 28 8.75 23.52 22.02
C PRO A 28 9.87 22.62 21.47
N PHE A 29 10.61 21.93 22.34
CA PHE A 29 11.72 21.06 21.93
C PHE A 29 11.25 19.77 21.26
N HIS A 30 10.20 19.13 21.79
CA HIS A 30 9.63 17.92 21.19
C HIS A 30 9.02 18.22 19.83
N HIS A 31 8.23 19.27 19.72
CA HIS A 31 7.62 19.69 18.47
C HIS A 31 8.63 20.15 17.40
N GLN A 32 9.74 20.76 17.81
CA GLN A 32 10.84 21.09 16.90
C GLN A 32 11.64 19.87 16.45
N MET A 33 11.82 18.86 17.32
CA MET A 33 12.49 17.61 16.96
C MET A 33 11.63 16.76 16.02
N GLU A 34 10.33 16.70 16.23
CA GLU A 34 9.38 16.03 15.31
C GLU A 34 9.34 16.73 13.96
N LYS A 35 9.23 18.06 13.92
CA LYS A 35 9.31 18.82 12.67
C LYS A 35 10.64 18.63 11.94
N LYS A 36 11.76 18.56 12.68
CA LYS A 36 13.08 18.32 12.09
C LYS A 36 13.23 16.88 11.59
N ARG A 37 12.63 15.90 12.28
CA ARG A 37 12.60 14.50 11.87
C ARG A 37 11.73 14.31 10.62
N MET A 38 10.54 14.95 10.57
CA MET A 38 9.69 14.94 9.39
C MET A 38 10.32 15.64 8.19
N ALA A 39 11.05 16.75 8.41
CA ALA A 39 11.77 17.48 7.33
C ALA A 39 12.97 16.69 6.75
N THR A 40 13.37 15.57 7.35
CA THR A 40 14.44 14.69 6.84
C THR A 40 13.91 13.39 6.23
N GLN A 41 12.60 13.11 6.36
CA GLN A 41 12.01 11.92 5.74
C GLN A 41 11.93 12.11 4.22
N THR A 42 12.32 11.07 3.51
CA THR A 42 12.27 11.04 2.04
C THR A 42 10.99 10.35 1.60
N VAL A 43 10.40 10.87 0.53
CA VAL A 43 9.19 10.36 -0.08
C VAL A 43 9.48 9.91 -1.50
N TYR A 44 9.04 8.73 -1.85
CA TYR A 44 9.06 8.19 -3.20
C TYR A 44 7.73 8.45 -3.88
N GLN A 45 7.76 9.03 -5.07
CA GLN A 45 6.61 9.15 -5.94
C GLN A 45 6.67 8.09 -7.02
N PHE A 46 5.74 7.15 -6.97
CA PHE A 46 5.59 6.10 -7.95
C PHE A 46 4.48 6.38 -8.95
N LYS A 47 4.66 5.85 -10.16
CA LYS A 47 3.57 5.60 -11.09
C LYS A 47 3.50 4.09 -11.35
N ILE A 48 2.37 3.47 -11.03
CA ILE A 48 2.04 2.10 -11.40
C ILE A 48 1.16 2.10 -12.64
N THR A 49 1.43 1.22 -13.59
CA THR A 49 0.66 1.07 -14.83
C THR A 49 0.41 -0.40 -15.11
N LEU A 50 -0.86 -0.79 -15.19
CA LEU A 50 -1.26 -2.14 -15.55
C LEU A 50 -0.94 -2.39 -17.03
N LYS A 51 -0.28 -3.51 -17.30
CA LYS A 51 0.16 -3.89 -18.66
C LYS A 51 -0.96 -4.60 -19.44
N GLY A 52 -0.82 -4.62 -20.74
CA GLY A 52 -1.73 -5.37 -21.61
C GLY A 52 -3.07 -4.70 -21.90
N ILE A 53 -3.46 -3.67 -21.18
CA ILE A 53 -4.77 -3.01 -21.30
C ILE A 53 -4.64 -1.63 -21.98
N ARG A 54 -5.56 -1.34 -22.87
CA ARG A 54 -5.68 -0.04 -23.54
C ARG A 54 -7.14 0.46 -23.55
N PRO A 55 -7.39 1.77 -23.27
CA PRO A 55 -6.46 2.77 -22.74
C PRO A 55 -5.85 2.34 -21.40
N PRO A 56 -4.68 2.90 -20.98
CA PRO A 56 -3.96 2.41 -19.80
C PRO A 56 -4.71 2.69 -18.49
N ILE A 57 -4.69 1.70 -17.61
CA ILE A 57 -5.08 1.82 -16.20
C ILE A 57 -3.82 2.12 -15.42
N TRP A 58 -3.83 3.20 -14.62
CA TRP A 58 -2.65 3.62 -13.90
C TRP A 58 -2.99 4.44 -12.66
N ARG A 59 -2.05 4.45 -11.68
CA ARG A 59 -2.10 5.29 -10.48
C ARG A 59 -0.76 5.98 -10.27
N ARG A 60 -0.79 7.19 -9.69
CA ARG A 60 0.38 7.91 -9.19
C ARG A 60 0.19 8.16 -7.72
N PHE A 61 1.14 7.71 -6.90
CA PHE A 61 1.04 7.78 -5.46
C PHE A 61 2.38 8.08 -4.82
N GLN A 62 2.35 8.51 -3.56
CA GLN A 62 3.53 8.83 -2.77
C GLN A 62 3.54 8.02 -1.50
N VAL A 63 4.73 7.55 -1.12
CA VAL A 63 4.98 6.75 0.10
C VAL A 63 6.25 7.25 0.78
N HIS A 64 6.40 6.99 2.08
CA HIS A 64 7.71 7.13 2.72
C HIS A 64 8.71 6.18 2.08
N SER A 65 9.96 6.62 1.89
CA SER A 65 10.97 5.81 1.21
C SER A 65 11.46 4.63 2.04
N ASP A 66 11.30 4.67 3.36
CA ASP A 66 11.81 3.67 4.30
C ASP A 66 10.84 2.51 4.58
N ILE A 67 9.74 2.41 3.84
CA ILE A 67 8.83 1.28 3.91
C ILE A 67 9.43 0.00 3.32
N THR A 68 8.85 -1.14 3.71
CA THR A 68 9.16 -2.46 3.14
C THR A 68 8.46 -2.69 1.81
N PHE A 69 8.85 -3.74 1.07
CA PHE A 69 8.12 -4.14 -0.13
C PHE A 69 6.74 -4.71 0.21
N TYR A 70 6.58 -5.34 1.37
CA TYR A 70 5.27 -5.76 1.89
C TYR A 70 4.33 -4.55 2.08
N GLU A 71 4.81 -3.48 2.72
CA GLU A 71 4.03 -2.25 2.88
C GLU A 71 3.71 -1.62 1.51
N LEU A 72 4.65 -1.66 0.55
CA LEU A 72 4.40 -1.19 -0.82
C LEU A 72 3.33 -2.04 -1.53
N HIS A 73 3.38 -3.37 -1.39
CA HIS A 73 2.36 -4.26 -1.93
C HIS A 73 0.97 -3.90 -1.40
N ARG A 74 0.80 -3.77 -0.10
CA ARG A 74 -0.48 -3.38 0.49
C ARG A 74 -1.00 -2.04 -0.04
N ILE A 75 -0.12 -1.05 -0.17
CA ILE A 75 -0.48 0.25 -0.75
C ILE A 75 -0.90 0.09 -2.22
N ILE A 76 -0.26 -0.79 -2.98
CA ILE A 76 -0.64 -1.08 -4.38
C ILE A 76 -2.03 -1.70 -4.41
N GLN A 77 -2.35 -2.64 -3.53
CA GLN A 77 -3.68 -3.23 -3.46
C GLN A 77 -4.76 -2.16 -3.27
N GLU A 78 -4.59 -1.24 -2.32
CA GLU A 78 -5.53 -0.15 -2.06
C GLU A 78 -5.66 0.82 -3.25
N VAL A 79 -4.55 1.26 -3.85
CA VAL A 79 -4.63 2.21 -4.97
C VAL A 79 -5.17 1.58 -6.25
N MET A 80 -5.06 0.28 -6.40
CA MET A 80 -5.64 -0.47 -7.52
C MET A 80 -7.08 -0.87 -7.24
N GLY A 81 -7.46 -1.14 -5.99
CA GLY A 81 -8.80 -1.57 -5.58
C GLY A 81 -8.97 -3.09 -5.55
N TRP A 82 -7.91 -3.81 -5.21
CA TRP A 82 -7.90 -5.27 -5.02
C TRP A 82 -7.93 -5.65 -3.54
N TYR A 83 -8.20 -6.93 -3.24
CA TYR A 83 -8.47 -7.42 -1.88
C TYR A 83 -7.32 -8.24 -1.27
N ASP A 84 -6.14 -8.28 -1.92
CA ASP A 84 -4.96 -9.03 -1.44
C ASP A 84 -5.25 -10.55 -1.27
N GLY A 85 -6.04 -11.11 -2.20
CA GLY A 85 -6.47 -12.51 -2.18
C GLY A 85 -5.50 -13.49 -2.85
N HIS A 86 -4.49 -13.01 -3.56
CA HIS A 86 -3.62 -13.81 -4.42
C HIS A 86 -2.13 -13.56 -4.16
N LEU A 87 -1.30 -14.47 -4.68
CA LEU A 87 0.17 -14.34 -4.63
C LEU A 87 0.67 -13.19 -5.50
N HIS A 88 1.80 -12.64 -5.12
CA HIS A 88 2.42 -11.54 -5.84
C HIS A 88 3.95 -11.59 -5.77
N LEU A 89 4.59 -10.84 -6.64
CA LEU A 89 6.04 -10.61 -6.59
C LEU A 89 6.43 -9.25 -7.14
N PHE A 90 7.57 -8.76 -6.69
CA PHE A 90 8.32 -7.70 -7.35
C PHE A 90 9.56 -8.28 -8.02
N GLU A 91 9.91 -7.76 -9.18
CA GLU A 91 11.15 -8.09 -9.87
C GLU A 91 11.93 -6.83 -10.23
N LEU A 92 13.19 -6.82 -9.83
CA LEU A 92 14.11 -5.73 -10.13
C LEU A 92 15.52 -6.27 -10.43
N GLY A 93 15.96 -6.10 -11.68
CA GLY A 93 17.29 -6.53 -12.09
C GLY A 93 17.56 -8.03 -11.94
N GLY A 94 16.53 -8.87 -12.07
CA GLY A 94 16.60 -10.31 -11.91
C GLY A 94 16.45 -10.79 -10.45
N MET A 95 16.33 -9.89 -9.49
CA MET A 95 16.02 -10.22 -8.10
C MET A 95 14.51 -10.31 -7.92
N ILE A 96 14.03 -11.40 -7.33
CA ILE A 96 12.63 -11.60 -6.92
C ILE A 96 12.47 -11.21 -5.46
N ILE A 97 11.43 -10.45 -5.17
CA ILE A 97 11.05 -10.02 -3.82
C ILE A 97 9.57 -10.38 -3.65
N THR A 98 9.26 -11.23 -2.69
CA THR A 98 7.91 -11.73 -2.45
C THR A 98 7.75 -12.17 -1.00
N ASP A 99 6.61 -12.73 -0.61
CA ASP A 99 6.38 -13.25 0.72
C ASP A 99 7.24 -14.49 1.02
N GLY A 100 7.44 -14.76 2.32
CA GLY A 100 8.34 -15.83 2.77
C GLY A 100 7.86 -17.24 2.44
N GLU A 101 6.55 -17.46 2.27
CA GLU A 101 5.97 -18.76 1.91
C GLU A 101 6.21 -19.06 0.43
N THR A 102 5.91 -18.11 -0.43
CA THR A 102 6.20 -18.18 -1.88
C THR A 102 7.68 -18.36 -2.17
N LEU A 103 8.58 -17.71 -1.40
CA LEU A 103 10.03 -17.90 -1.51
C LEU A 103 10.42 -19.35 -1.23
N ALA A 104 9.92 -19.93 -0.15
CA ALA A 104 10.26 -21.28 0.27
C ALA A 104 9.83 -22.35 -0.75
N GLU A 105 8.76 -22.08 -1.52
CA GLU A 105 8.20 -23.04 -2.46
C GLU A 105 8.71 -22.86 -3.90
N VAL A 106 8.98 -21.64 -4.34
CA VAL A 106 9.16 -21.35 -5.77
C VAL A 106 10.48 -20.65 -6.10
N TRP A 107 11.02 -19.77 -5.25
CA TRP A 107 12.20 -18.94 -5.53
C TRP A 107 13.22 -18.93 -4.38
N GLU A 108 14.03 -19.97 -4.27
CA GLU A 108 15.07 -20.10 -3.22
C GLU A 108 16.05 -18.91 -3.17
N ASP A 109 16.33 -18.26 -4.30
CA ASP A 109 17.27 -17.13 -4.42
C ASP A 109 16.60 -15.75 -4.27
N GLY A 110 15.32 -15.69 -3.94
CA GLY A 110 14.60 -14.45 -3.72
C GLY A 110 14.86 -13.85 -2.34
N VAL A 111 14.25 -12.69 -2.08
CA VAL A 111 14.30 -12.02 -0.77
C VAL A 111 12.92 -11.77 -0.20
N ASP A 112 12.82 -11.88 1.13
CA ASP A 112 11.59 -11.69 1.90
C ASP A 112 11.18 -10.20 1.91
N GLU A 113 10.01 -9.91 1.38
CA GLU A 113 9.45 -8.56 1.26
C GLU A 113 9.20 -7.87 2.60
N GLN A 114 8.89 -8.63 3.68
CA GLN A 114 8.68 -8.08 5.01
C GLN A 114 9.96 -7.54 5.63
N ARG A 115 11.11 -8.07 5.22
CA ARG A 115 12.43 -7.71 5.73
C ARG A 115 13.20 -6.78 4.79
N THR A 116 12.69 -6.57 3.58
CA THR A 116 13.36 -5.83 2.52
C THR A 116 12.74 -4.45 2.36
N ARG A 117 13.54 -3.40 2.61
CA ARG A 117 13.11 -2.00 2.47
C ARG A 117 13.43 -1.45 1.09
N LEU A 118 12.59 -0.54 0.60
CA LEU A 118 12.73 0.06 -0.73
C LEU A 118 14.12 0.61 -1.03
N PRO A 119 14.82 1.37 -0.13
CA PRO A 119 16.13 1.96 -0.45
C PRO A 119 17.25 0.95 -0.65
N GLN A 120 17.05 -0.30 -0.29
CA GLN A 120 18.04 -1.36 -0.56
C GLN A 120 18.18 -1.60 -2.06
N PHE A 121 17.09 -1.46 -2.82
CA PHE A 121 17.02 -1.76 -4.26
C PHE A 121 16.65 -0.54 -5.12
N ILE A 122 15.87 0.39 -4.59
CA ILE A 122 15.33 1.55 -5.32
C ILE A 122 16.02 2.80 -4.80
N ARG A 123 16.90 3.42 -5.65
CA ARG A 123 17.80 4.48 -5.20
C ARG A 123 17.80 5.76 -6.04
N GLN A 124 17.23 5.70 -7.24
CA GLN A 124 17.23 6.84 -8.16
C GLN A 124 15.94 6.94 -8.95
N ALA A 125 15.53 8.17 -9.21
CA ALA A 125 14.39 8.42 -10.10
C ALA A 125 14.65 7.84 -11.50
N GLY A 126 13.61 7.35 -12.14
CA GLY A 126 13.67 6.64 -13.42
C GLY A 126 13.84 5.13 -13.29
N GLN A 127 14.12 4.58 -12.11
CA GLN A 127 14.13 3.14 -11.91
C GLN A 127 12.74 2.56 -12.12
N LYS A 128 12.72 1.41 -12.78
CA LYS A 128 11.51 0.62 -13.02
C LYS A 128 11.66 -0.73 -12.37
N LEU A 129 10.55 -1.25 -11.86
CA LEU A 129 10.42 -2.63 -11.41
C LEU A 129 9.12 -3.21 -11.96
N ARG A 130 9.09 -4.52 -12.13
CA ARG A 130 7.88 -5.27 -12.42
C ARG A 130 7.20 -5.63 -11.10
N TYR A 131 5.90 -5.52 -11.06
CA TYR A 131 5.06 -6.07 -10.02
C TYR A 131 4.02 -6.95 -10.70
N GLU A 132 3.91 -8.19 -10.24
CA GLU A 132 2.92 -9.16 -10.70
C GLU A 132 2.03 -9.52 -9.52
N TYR A 133 0.74 -9.52 -9.76
CA TYR A 133 -0.29 -9.92 -8.81
C TYR A 133 -1.18 -10.95 -9.46
N ASP A 134 -1.57 -11.98 -8.69
CA ASP A 134 -2.34 -13.12 -9.13
C ASP A 134 -1.68 -13.88 -10.30
N PHE A 135 -0.91 -14.92 -9.98
CA PHE A 135 -0.19 -15.70 -11.01
C PHE A 135 -1.12 -16.50 -11.93
N GLY A 136 -2.41 -16.65 -11.55
CA GLY A 136 -3.45 -17.24 -12.39
C GLY A 136 -3.92 -16.29 -13.49
N ASP A 137 -4.28 -15.08 -13.13
CA ASP A 137 -4.72 -14.01 -14.04
C ASP A 137 -3.54 -13.25 -14.69
N GLY A 138 -2.37 -13.26 -14.04
CA GLY A 138 -1.14 -12.67 -14.56
C GLY A 138 -1.19 -11.15 -14.67
N TRP A 139 -1.64 -10.45 -13.62
CA TRP A 139 -1.70 -8.99 -13.61
C TRP A 139 -0.32 -8.36 -13.49
N GLU A 140 0.32 -8.15 -14.63
CA GLU A 140 1.63 -7.49 -14.71
C GLU A 140 1.52 -5.97 -14.67
N HIS A 141 2.39 -5.35 -13.87
CA HIS A 141 2.50 -3.89 -13.77
C HIS A 141 3.92 -3.41 -13.98
N GLU A 142 4.04 -2.23 -14.56
CA GLU A 142 5.26 -1.43 -14.49
C GLU A 142 5.13 -0.42 -13.35
N LEU A 143 6.04 -0.50 -12.38
CA LEU A 143 6.22 0.49 -11.32
C LEU A 143 7.42 1.37 -11.69
N LEU A 144 7.19 2.67 -11.86
CA LEU A 144 8.23 3.66 -12.14
C LEU A 144 8.41 4.59 -10.93
N LEU A 145 9.61 4.64 -10.35
CA LEU A 145 9.95 5.71 -9.42
C LEU A 145 10.14 7.01 -10.21
N GLU A 146 9.13 7.89 -10.17
CA GLU A 146 9.19 9.16 -10.92
C GLU A 146 10.05 10.21 -10.22
N LYS A 147 9.96 10.28 -8.88
CA LYS A 147 10.62 11.32 -8.07
C LYS A 147 11.03 10.82 -6.70
N ILE A 148 12.08 11.42 -6.17
CA ILE A 148 12.50 11.34 -4.77
C ILE A 148 12.39 12.76 -4.20
N LEU A 149 11.58 12.92 -3.16
CA LEU A 149 11.18 14.23 -2.63
C LEU A 149 11.40 14.28 -1.11
N PRO A 150 11.61 15.46 -0.52
CA PRO A 150 11.45 15.61 0.91
C PRO A 150 9.97 15.47 1.32
N ALA A 151 9.70 14.91 2.47
CA ALA A 151 8.34 14.86 3.01
C ALA A 151 7.83 16.29 3.31
N GLU A 152 6.57 16.54 2.98
CA GLU A 152 5.90 17.80 3.26
C GLU A 152 5.32 17.79 4.66
N ALA A 153 5.50 18.85 5.42
CA ALA A 153 4.97 18.95 6.77
C ALA A 153 3.43 18.99 6.76
N GLY A 154 2.81 18.14 7.59
CA GLY A 154 1.34 18.06 7.72
C GLY A 154 0.67 17.25 6.60
N VAL A 155 1.44 16.61 5.73
CA VAL A 155 0.92 15.71 4.71
C VAL A 155 1.00 14.27 5.21
N HIS A 156 -0.11 13.54 5.06
CA HIS A 156 -0.17 12.10 5.33
C HIS A 156 0.39 11.30 4.16
N TYR A 157 1.14 10.25 4.47
CA TYR A 157 1.62 9.24 3.51
C TYR A 157 1.31 7.84 4.06
N PRO A 158 0.86 6.89 3.20
CA PRO A 158 0.75 6.98 1.74
C PRO A 158 -0.38 7.90 1.27
N ARG A 159 -0.25 8.44 0.04
CA ARG A 159 -1.33 9.18 -0.62
C ARG A 159 -1.35 8.93 -2.13
N CYS A 160 -2.53 8.77 -2.72
CA CYS A 160 -2.74 8.78 -4.15
C CYS A 160 -2.85 10.23 -4.65
N LEU A 161 -2.19 10.55 -5.76
CA LEU A 161 -2.20 11.89 -6.35
C LEU A 161 -3.10 11.98 -7.57
N LYS A 162 -3.16 10.90 -8.35
CA LYS A 162 -3.89 10.85 -9.61
C LYS A 162 -3.95 9.42 -10.14
N GLY A 163 -5.01 9.11 -10.86
CA GLY A 163 -5.14 7.86 -11.58
C GLY A 163 -6.07 8.01 -12.77
N LYS A 164 -6.29 6.91 -13.46
CA LYS A 164 -7.26 6.83 -14.55
C LYS A 164 -7.78 5.41 -14.69
N ARG A 165 -9.08 5.29 -14.87
CA ARG A 165 -9.88 4.10 -15.10
C ARG A 165 -9.96 3.17 -13.88
N ALA A 166 -11.05 2.41 -13.83
CA ALA A 166 -11.23 1.35 -12.85
C ALA A 166 -10.20 0.23 -13.07
N CYS A 167 -9.81 -0.42 -12.00
CA CYS A 167 -9.05 -1.66 -12.06
C CYS A 167 -9.98 -2.80 -12.49
N PRO A 168 -9.48 -3.83 -13.20
CA PRO A 168 -10.24 -5.04 -13.44
C PRO A 168 -10.71 -5.67 -12.11
N PRO A 169 -11.90 -6.28 -12.06
CA PRO A 169 -12.28 -7.13 -10.94
C PRO A 169 -11.29 -8.29 -10.78
N GLU A 170 -11.07 -8.76 -9.55
CA GLU A 170 -10.31 -9.99 -9.31
C GLU A 170 -11.01 -11.19 -9.97
N ASP A 171 -10.24 -12.23 -10.28
CA ASP A 171 -10.74 -13.49 -10.86
C ASP A 171 -11.49 -13.35 -12.20
N CYS A 172 -11.28 -12.26 -12.92
CA CYS A 172 -11.97 -12.04 -14.20
C CYS A 172 -11.30 -12.73 -15.41
N GLY A 173 -10.20 -13.47 -15.21
CA GLY A 173 -9.48 -14.22 -16.24
C GLY A 173 -8.40 -13.39 -16.94
N GLY A 174 -7.77 -12.47 -16.20
CA GLY A 174 -6.66 -11.66 -16.70
C GLY A 174 -7.06 -10.67 -17.78
N VAL A 175 -6.06 -10.24 -18.57
CA VAL A 175 -6.26 -9.25 -19.65
C VAL A 175 -7.33 -9.66 -20.64
N TRP A 176 -7.39 -10.95 -20.98
CA TRP A 176 -8.35 -11.46 -21.96
C TRP A 176 -9.75 -11.61 -21.39
N GLY A 177 -9.91 -12.09 -20.15
CA GLY A 177 -11.19 -12.16 -19.48
C GLY A 177 -11.77 -10.77 -19.24
N TYR A 178 -10.94 -9.80 -18.83
CA TYR A 178 -11.36 -8.42 -18.69
C TYR A 178 -11.83 -7.80 -20.03
N ALA A 179 -11.16 -8.11 -21.13
CA ALA A 179 -11.63 -7.67 -22.46
C ALA A 179 -13.01 -8.23 -22.79
N GLY A 180 -13.24 -9.52 -22.57
CA GLY A 180 -14.56 -10.15 -22.77
C GLY A 180 -15.63 -9.57 -21.87
N LEU A 181 -15.31 -9.31 -20.60
CA LEU A 181 -16.21 -8.63 -19.66
C LEU A 181 -16.64 -7.25 -20.20
N LEU A 182 -15.68 -6.44 -20.66
CA LEU A 182 -15.99 -5.11 -21.21
C LEU A 182 -16.84 -5.19 -22.50
N GLU A 183 -16.59 -6.16 -23.37
CA GLU A 183 -17.43 -6.42 -24.55
C GLU A 183 -18.86 -6.79 -24.14
N ALA A 184 -19.01 -7.69 -23.19
CA ALA A 184 -20.32 -8.09 -22.67
C ALA A 184 -21.06 -6.93 -22.00
N MET A 185 -20.37 -6.05 -21.27
CA MET A 185 -20.98 -4.89 -20.65
C MET A 185 -21.40 -3.81 -21.68
N ALA A 186 -20.65 -3.67 -22.76
CA ALA A 186 -20.95 -2.70 -23.81
C ALA A 186 -22.18 -3.07 -24.67
N ASP A 187 -22.46 -4.38 -24.85
CA ASP A 187 -23.58 -4.87 -25.66
C ASP A 187 -24.68 -5.47 -24.75
N LYS A 188 -25.83 -4.78 -24.66
CA LYS A 188 -26.98 -5.25 -23.88
C LYS A 188 -27.59 -6.58 -24.37
N SER A 189 -27.26 -6.99 -25.59
CA SER A 189 -27.72 -8.28 -26.19
C SER A 189 -26.68 -9.39 -26.09
N HIS A 190 -25.48 -9.13 -25.47
CA HIS A 190 -24.43 -10.12 -25.33
C HIS A 190 -24.87 -11.29 -24.47
N SER A 191 -24.61 -12.53 -24.94
CA SER A 191 -25.07 -13.76 -24.31
C SER A 191 -24.53 -13.97 -22.89
N GLU A 192 -23.38 -13.43 -22.56
CA GLU A 192 -22.72 -13.58 -21.24
C GLU A 192 -22.96 -12.40 -20.30
N ARG A 193 -23.66 -11.34 -20.77
CA ARG A 193 -23.88 -10.14 -19.97
C ARG A 193 -24.58 -10.42 -18.64
N GLU A 194 -25.63 -11.23 -18.66
CA GLU A 194 -26.41 -11.55 -17.46
C GLU A 194 -25.56 -12.32 -16.44
N MET A 195 -24.74 -13.25 -16.90
CA MET A 195 -23.77 -13.97 -16.07
C MET A 195 -22.77 -13.02 -15.38
N TYR A 196 -22.21 -12.07 -16.11
CA TYR A 196 -21.29 -11.10 -15.51
C TYR A 196 -22.00 -10.17 -14.51
N LEU A 197 -23.22 -9.72 -14.79
CA LEU A 197 -23.99 -8.90 -13.86
C LEU A 197 -24.35 -9.66 -12.58
N GLU A 198 -24.70 -10.95 -12.69
CA GLU A 198 -24.96 -11.80 -11.52
C GLU A 198 -23.69 -11.98 -10.68
N TRP A 199 -22.53 -12.18 -11.34
CA TRP A 199 -21.27 -12.37 -10.65
C TRP A 199 -20.78 -11.08 -9.96
N LEU A 200 -20.86 -9.94 -10.62
CA LEU A 200 -20.33 -8.65 -10.11
C LEU A 200 -21.34 -7.92 -9.19
N GLY A 201 -22.61 -8.23 -9.30
CA GLY A 201 -23.69 -7.58 -8.56
C GLY A 201 -24.13 -6.22 -9.13
N ASP A 202 -23.36 -5.62 -10.03
CA ASP A 202 -23.65 -4.32 -10.67
C ASP A 202 -22.93 -4.17 -12.02
N GLU A 203 -23.26 -3.12 -12.77
CA GLU A 203 -22.53 -2.74 -13.99
C GLU A 203 -21.16 -2.15 -13.64
N VAL A 204 -20.13 -2.54 -14.39
CA VAL A 204 -18.79 -1.99 -14.28
C VAL A 204 -18.65 -0.75 -15.15
N ASP A 205 -18.32 0.39 -14.54
CA ASP A 205 -17.83 1.56 -15.27
C ASP A 205 -16.31 1.50 -15.41
N PRO A 206 -15.75 1.15 -16.57
CA PRO A 206 -14.31 1.04 -16.75
C PRO A 206 -13.57 2.38 -16.67
N GLU A 207 -14.26 3.51 -16.74
CA GLU A 207 -13.65 4.84 -16.61
C GLU A 207 -13.72 5.39 -15.17
N ALA A 208 -14.36 4.68 -14.24
CA ALA A 208 -14.47 5.08 -12.84
C ALA A 208 -13.08 5.21 -12.19
N PHE A 209 -12.91 6.26 -11.41
CA PHE A 209 -11.75 6.50 -10.58
C PHE A 209 -12.08 7.53 -9.50
N ASP A 210 -12.20 7.10 -8.27
CA ASP A 210 -12.43 7.98 -7.13
C ASP A 210 -11.15 8.20 -6.32
N LEU A 211 -10.57 9.39 -6.48
CA LEU A 211 -9.35 9.77 -5.76
C LEU A 211 -9.60 10.00 -4.26
N ALA A 212 -10.80 10.45 -3.90
CA ALA A 212 -11.13 10.75 -2.50
C ALA A 212 -11.29 9.47 -1.71
N GLU A 213 -12.03 8.51 -2.25
CA GLU A 213 -12.22 7.17 -1.66
C GLU A 213 -10.89 6.46 -1.44
N ILE A 214 -10.03 6.40 -2.46
CA ILE A 214 -8.69 5.78 -2.33
C ILE A 214 -7.88 6.45 -1.22
N ASN A 215 -7.90 7.78 -1.11
CA ASN A 215 -7.15 8.47 -0.07
C ASN A 215 -7.77 8.32 1.32
N GLU A 216 -9.07 8.11 1.44
CA GLU A 216 -9.72 7.76 2.70
C GLU A 216 -9.21 6.41 3.21
N THR A 217 -9.23 5.38 2.37
CA THR A 217 -8.69 4.05 2.70
C THR A 217 -7.21 4.10 3.07
N LEU A 218 -6.39 4.84 2.31
CA LEU A 218 -4.96 5.01 2.61
C LEU A 218 -4.68 5.73 3.93
N GLN A 219 -5.62 6.51 4.47
CA GLN A 219 -5.46 7.16 5.78
C GLN A 219 -5.70 6.20 6.95
N GLU A 220 -6.36 5.08 6.71
CA GLU A 220 -6.65 4.07 7.73
C GLU A 220 -5.51 3.04 7.88
N MET A 221 -4.53 3.06 6.98
CA MET A 221 -3.32 2.21 7.01
C MET A 221 -2.27 2.75 7.98
#